data_9d42ac74f577e9841fe326bbcd595ac6
#
_entry.id   9d42ac74f577e9841fe326bbcd595ac6
#
_cell.length_a   1.000
_cell.length_b   1.000
_cell.length_c   1.000
_cell.angle_alpha   90.00
_cell.angle_beta   90.00
_cell.angle_gamma   90.00
#
_symmetry.space_group_name_H-M   'P 1'
#
loop_
_entity.id
_entity.type
_entity.pdbx_description
1 polymer ?
#
loop_
_entity_poly.entity_id
_entity_poly.type
_entity_poly.pdbx_seq_one_letter_code
_entity_poly.pdbx_strand_id
1 'polypeptide(L)'
;VFFKIKKLSSEENTVVEYRPLHTASLVNQICMASMLMPLMFDDSNGKRNLSELSRMLPHNFYGNIPSCNIGSIFMNWTEKYRQYSQIVTTRCREYSKTREYDKEISFDLKDFFPSINPLKILNFIWNAVSSKYKDDTDKKCLKTIISKLLYFKIPEENLREWKDVYYKEQHNNVKPVNGFYPVRGIAQGLPQS
;
A
#
# COMPACT_ATOMS: atom_id res chain seq x y z
N VAL A 1 -9.19 12.27 5.99
CA VAL A 1 -8.69 11.12 6.76
C VAL A 1 -9.86 10.51 7.52
N PHE A 2 -9.97 9.19 7.48
CA PHE A 2 -10.90 8.42 8.29
C PHE A 2 -10.12 7.65 9.35
N PHE A 3 -10.75 7.42 10.49
CA PHE A 3 -10.16 6.60 11.55
C PHE A 3 -10.96 5.31 11.69
N LYS A 4 -10.31 4.20 11.47
CA LYS A 4 -10.86 2.87 11.69
C LYS A 4 -10.38 2.35 13.04
N ILE A 5 -11.29 1.81 13.84
CA ILE A 5 -10.91 1.12 15.08
C ILE A 5 -10.06 -0.10 14.72
N LYS A 6 -8.84 -0.16 15.25
CA LYS A 6 -7.88 -1.23 15.01
C LYS A 6 -8.07 -2.39 15.98
N LYS A 7 -8.31 -2.09 17.25
CA LYS A 7 -8.46 -3.08 18.31
C LYS A 7 -9.32 -2.55 19.45
N LEU A 8 -10.22 -3.39 19.92
CA LEU A 8 -10.88 -3.23 21.21
C LEU A 8 -10.27 -4.28 22.16
N SER A 9 -9.54 -3.85 23.17
CA SER A 9 -9.10 -4.76 24.23
C SER A 9 -10.25 -4.96 25.21
N SER A 10 -10.55 -6.20 25.58
CA SER A 10 -11.68 -6.58 26.45
C SER A 10 -11.31 -6.73 27.92
N GLU A 11 -10.08 -6.43 28.29
CA GLU A 11 -9.65 -6.45 29.70
C GLU A 11 -9.75 -5.03 30.29
N GLU A 12 -10.06 -4.90 31.55
CA GLU A 12 -10.50 -3.76 32.38
C GLU A 12 -10.08 -2.30 31.99
N ASN A 13 -9.22 -2.14 31.01
CA ASN A 13 -8.91 -0.85 30.37
C ASN A 13 -9.07 -0.96 28.86
N THR A 14 -10.21 -0.54 28.34
CA THR A 14 -10.47 -0.45 26.90
C THR A 14 -9.54 0.56 26.24
N VAL A 15 -8.40 0.10 25.75
CA VAL A 15 -7.55 0.93 24.88
C VAL A 15 -8.06 0.80 23.46
N VAL A 16 -8.65 1.87 22.94
CA VAL A 16 -9.06 1.97 21.55
C VAL A 16 -7.87 2.46 20.73
N GLU A 17 -7.35 1.61 19.86
CA GLU A 17 -6.36 1.99 18.87
C GLU A 17 -7.05 2.39 17.57
N TYR A 18 -6.65 3.50 16.98
CA TYR A 18 -7.17 4.00 15.72
C TYR A 18 -6.15 3.80 14.60
N ARG A 19 -6.65 3.41 13.42
CA ARG A 19 -5.85 3.35 12.21
C ARG A 19 -6.27 4.47 11.28
N PRO A 20 -5.42 5.47 11.00
CA PRO A 20 -5.75 6.51 10.05
C PRO A 20 -5.75 5.94 8.62
N LEU A 21 -6.86 6.10 7.92
CA LEU A 21 -7.01 5.80 6.50
C LEU A 21 -7.07 7.12 5.73
N HIS A 22 -6.19 7.26 4.76
CA HIS A 22 -6.09 8.46 3.96
C HIS A 22 -6.97 8.34 2.71
N THR A 23 -7.51 9.46 2.29
CA THR A 23 -8.22 9.58 1.02
C THR A 23 -7.64 10.75 0.23
N ALA A 24 -7.71 10.65 -1.06
CA ALA A 24 -7.34 11.71 -1.98
C ALA A 24 -8.51 12.03 -2.91
N SER A 25 -8.47 13.17 -3.59
CA SER A 25 -9.43 13.49 -4.63
C SER A 25 -9.40 12.42 -5.73
N LEU A 26 -10.48 12.25 -6.46
CA LEU A 26 -10.55 11.29 -7.57
C LEU A 26 -9.41 11.50 -8.58
N VAL A 27 -9.11 12.76 -8.90
CA VAL A 27 -8.00 13.09 -9.82
C VAL A 27 -6.66 12.57 -9.29
N ASN A 28 -6.37 12.83 -8.01
CA ASN A 28 -5.13 12.34 -7.40
C ASN A 28 -5.08 10.81 -7.35
N GLN A 29 -6.19 10.14 -7.08
CA GLN A 29 -6.25 8.67 -7.11
C GLN A 29 -6.00 8.12 -8.51
N ILE A 30 -6.53 8.75 -9.56
CA ILE A 30 -6.25 8.39 -10.95
C ILE A 30 -4.76 8.59 -11.26
N CYS A 31 -4.18 9.72 -10.87
CA CYS A 31 -2.74 9.98 -11.04
C CYS A 31 -1.87 8.92 -10.34
N MET A 32 -2.21 8.55 -9.11
CA MET A 32 -1.51 7.51 -8.35
C MET A 32 -1.62 6.15 -9.04
N ALA A 33 -2.81 5.76 -9.48
CA ALA A 33 -3.02 4.53 -10.21
C ALA A 33 -2.24 4.53 -11.55
N SER A 34 -2.29 5.63 -12.31
CA SER A 34 -1.56 5.78 -13.57
C SER A 34 -0.04 5.68 -13.39
N MET A 35 0.50 6.18 -12.27
CA MET A 35 1.91 6.06 -11.93
C MET A 35 2.35 4.59 -11.76
N LEU A 36 1.45 3.74 -11.25
CA LEU A 36 1.73 2.33 -11.01
C LEU A 36 1.57 1.45 -12.26
N MET A 37 0.77 1.89 -13.24
CA MET A 37 0.48 1.11 -14.44
C MET A 37 1.74 0.63 -15.19
N PRO A 38 2.77 1.48 -15.44
CA PRO A 38 3.98 1.05 -16.12
C PRO A 38 4.81 0.02 -15.36
N LEU A 39 4.62 -0.10 -14.04
CA LEU A 39 5.27 -1.13 -13.21
C LEU A 39 4.53 -2.47 -13.32
N MET A 40 3.22 -2.43 -13.47
CA MET A 40 2.37 -3.61 -13.45
C MET A 40 2.14 -4.21 -14.83
N PHE A 41 2.13 -3.38 -15.88
CA PHE A 41 1.71 -3.80 -17.20
C PHE A 41 2.67 -3.36 -18.31
N ASP A 42 2.74 -4.20 -19.33
CA ASP A 42 3.31 -3.88 -20.63
C ASP A 42 2.16 -3.81 -21.64
N ASP A 43 1.85 -2.59 -22.09
CA ASP A 43 0.82 -2.37 -23.11
C ASP A 43 1.46 -2.52 -24.50
N SER A 44 1.43 -3.73 -25.02
CA SER A 44 1.85 -4.02 -26.38
C SER A 44 0.65 -4.39 -27.24
N ASN A 45 0.53 -3.74 -28.41
CA ASN A 45 -0.50 -4.03 -29.41
C ASN A 45 -1.96 -3.92 -28.87
N GLY A 46 -2.22 -2.95 -28.00
CA GLY A 46 -3.57 -2.73 -27.45
C GLY A 46 -4.05 -3.80 -26.47
N LYS A 47 -3.18 -4.71 -26.07
CA LYS A 47 -3.47 -5.74 -25.06
C LYS A 47 -2.69 -5.44 -23.78
N ARG A 48 -3.40 -5.50 -22.66
CA ARG A 48 -2.79 -5.41 -21.33
C ARG A 48 -2.14 -6.74 -20.98
N ASN A 49 -0.83 -6.75 -20.89
CA ASN A 49 -0.04 -7.88 -20.43
C ASN A 49 0.63 -7.55 -19.11
N LEU A 50 0.93 -8.55 -18.29
CA LEU A 50 1.73 -8.33 -17.08
C LEU A 50 3.14 -7.92 -17.45
N SER A 51 3.68 -6.91 -16.78
CA SER A 51 5.09 -6.54 -16.89
C SER A 51 6.00 -7.67 -16.40
N GLU A 52 7.27 -7.61 -16.74
CA GLU A 52 8.27 -8.53 -16.22
C GLU A 52 8.28 -8.53 -14.69
N LEU A 53 8.23 -7.35 -14.07
CA LEU A 53 8.18 -7.18 -12.62
C LEU A 53 6.96 -7.89 -12.00
N SER A 54 5.78 -7.76 -12.62
CA SER A 54 4.57 -8.43 -12.15
C SER A 54 4.64 -9.94 -12.30
N ARG A 55 5.31 -10.45 -13.34
CA ARG A 55 5.54 -11.89 -13.55
C ARG A 55 6.53 -12.50 -12.55
N MET A 56 7.41 -11.67 -11.96
CA MET A 56 8.35 -12.10 -10.92
C MET A 56 7.71 -12.28 -9.54
N LEU A 57 6.45 -11.89 -9.35
CA LEU A 57 5.76 -12.13 -8.06
C LEU A 57 5.72 -13.65 -7.76
N PRO A 58 6.09 -14.04 -6.52
CA PRO A 58 6.05 -15.43 -6.13
C PRO A 58 4.65 -16.03 -6.27
N HIS A 59 4.56 -17.31 -6.63
CA HIS A 59 3.29 -18.02 -6.79
C HIS A 59 2.44 -18.09 -5.50
N ASN A 60 3.08 -17.95 -4.35
CA ASN A 60 2.44 -17.89 -3.03
C ASN A 60 2.16 -16.48 -2.55
N PHE A 61 2.25 -15.47 -3.43
CA PHE A 61 1.85 -14.11 -3.14
C PHE A 61 0.35 -13.94 -3.40
N TYR A 62 -0.40 -13.55 -2.38
CA TYR A 62 -1.87 -13.39 -2.42
C TYR A 62 -2.34 -11.96 -2.19
N GLY A 63 -1.43 -11.00 -2.18
CA GLY A 63 -1.75 -9.58 -2.01
C GLY A 63 -2.42 -8.94 -3.23
N ASN A 64 -2.16 -7.68 -3.49
CA ASN A 64 -2.70 -6.94 -4.63
C ASN A 64 -2.04 -7.42 -5.94
N ILE A 65 -2.55 -8.49 -6.53
CA ILE A 65 -2.03 -9.07 -7.77
C ILE A 65 -2.61 -8.29 -8.95
N PRO A 66 -1.76 -7.78 -9.88
CA PRO A 66 -2.23 -7.12 -11.09
C PRO A 66 -3.13 -8.02 -11.94
N SER A 67 -4.16 -7.43 -12.54
CA SER A 67 -5.13 -8.13 -13.40
C SER A 67 -5.01 -7.70 -14.85
N CYS A 68 -4.92 -8.64 -15.77
CA CYS A 68 -4.99 -8.35 -17.21
C CYS A 68 -6.41 -7.97 -17.67
N ASN A 69 -7.41 -8.10 -16.82
CA ASN A 69 -8.77 -7.65 -17.13
C ASN A 69 -8.81 -6.12 -17.19
N ILE A 70 -9.28 -5.56 -18.31
CA ILE A 70 -9.36 -4.12 -18.55
C ILE A 70 -10.27 -3.43 -17.52
N GLY A 71 -11.27 -4.13 -16.97
CA GLY A 71 -12.21 -3.59 -15.98
C GLY A 71 -11.63 -3.40 -14.58
N SER A 72 -10.41 -3.90 -14.29
CA SER A 72 -9.80 -3.76 -12.96
C SER A 72 -8.27 -3.70 -13.04
N ILE A 73 -7.65 -3.02 -12.07
CA ILE A 73 -6.19 -2.95 -11.94
C ILE A 73 -5.67 -4.20 -11.22
N PHE A 74 -6.39 -4.67 -10.23
CA PHE A 74 -6.03 -5.82 -9.42
C PHE A 74 -7.06 -6.93 -9.54
N MET A 75 -6.64 -8.15 -9.29
CA MET A 75 -7.53 -9.29 -9.10
C MET A 75 -8.42 -9.08 -7.88
N ASN A 76 -9.56 -9.77 -7.84
CA ASN A 76 -10.48 -9.69 -6.70
C ASN A 76 -9.77 -10.17 -5.42
N TRP A 77 -9.54 -9.24 -4.49
CA TRP A 77 -8.83 -9.51 -3.25
C TRP A 77 -9.57 -10.52 -2.34
N THR A 78 -10.91 -10.50 -2.35
CA THR A 78 -11.72 -11.43 -1.54
C THR A 78 -11.52 -12.87 -2.00
N GLU A 79 -11.46 -13.08 -3.32
CA GLU A 79 -11.19 -14.40 -3.89
C GLU A 79 -9.76 -14.85 -3.56
N LYS A 80 -8.78 -13.97 -3.69
CA LYS A 80 -7.38 -14.25 -3.36
C LYS A 80 -7.18 -14.55 -1.88
N TYR A 81 -7.83 -13.80 -1.00
CA TYR A 81 -7.80 -14.07 0.44
C TYR A 81 -8.42 -15.43 0.78
N ARG A 82 -9.55 -15.79 0.13
CA ARG A 82 -10.17 -17.11 0.30
C ARG A 82 -9.26 -18.23 -0.17
N GLN A 83 -8.60 -18.09 -1.32
CA GLN A 83 -7.62 -19.06 -1.82
C GLN A 83 -6.46 -19.22 -0.82
N TYR A 84 -5.90 -18.12 -0.33
CA TYR A 84 -4.87 -18.15 0.71
C TYR A 84 -5.33 -18.91 1.95
N SER A 85 -6.48 -18.55 2.50
CA SER A 85 -7.03 -19.21 3.70
C SER A 85 -7.26 -20.71 3.49
N GLN A 86 -7.77 -21.10 2.34
CA GLN A 86 -7.97 -22.53 1.99
C GLN A 86 -6.65 -23.28 1.92
N ILE A 87 -5.63 -22.72 1.26
CA ILE A 87 -4.32 -23.36 1.13
C ILE A 87 -3.66 -23.51 2.51
N VAL A 88 -3.67 -22.47 3.34
CA VAL A 88 -3.13 -22.54 4.71
C VAL A 88 -3.83 -23.64 5.50
N THR A 89 -5.17 -23.64 5.51
CA THR A 89 -5.96 -24.64 6.24
C THR A 89 -5.68 -26.06 5.76
N THR A 90 -5.58 -26.27 4.44
CA THR A 90 -5.31 -27.58 3.87
C THR A 90 -3.92 -28.08 4.25
N ARG A 91 -2.90 -27.23 4.12
CA ARG A 91 -1.53 -27.58 4.50
C ARG A 91 -1.37 -27.85 5.99
N CYS A 92 -1.99 -27.04 6.85
CA CYS A 92 -1.97 -27.29 8.29
C CYS A 92 -2.59 -28.67 8.62
N ARG A 93 -3.68 -29.06 7.95
CA ARG A 93 -4.29 -30.39 8.14
C ARG A 93 -3.40 -31.53 7.63
N GLU A 94 -2.74 -31.35 6.50
CA GLU A 94 -1.82 -32.34 5.93
C GLU A 94 -0.62 -32.55 6.87
N TYR A 95 0.03 -31.49 7.28
CA TYR A 95 1.21 -31.54 8.16
C TYR A 95 0.86 -32.11 9.55
N SER A 96 -0.32 -31.80 10.07
CA SER A 96 -0.79 -32.38 11.32
C SER A 96 -0.99 -33.90 11.24
N LYS A 97 -1.41 -34.42 10.07
CA LYS A 97 -1.57 -35.85 9.83
C LYS A 97 -0.24 -36.57 9.66
N THR A 98 0.69 -35.97 8.92
CA THR A 98 2.00 -36.57 8.64
C THR A 98 2.98 -36.40 9.79
N ARG A 99 2.70 -35.52 10.73
CA ARG A 99 3.61 -35.07 11.81
C ARG A 99 4.96 -34.57 11.29
N GLU A 100 4.99 -34.12 10.03
CA GLU A 100 6.19 -33.58 9.40
C GLU A 100 6.58 -32.23 10.03
N TYR A 101 5.56 -31.45 10.41
CA TYR A 101 5.71 -30.20 11.13
C TYR A 101 4.75 -30.17 12.33
N ASP A 102 5.24 -29.75 13.49
CA ASP A 102 4.48 -29.67 14.75
C ASP A 102 4.22 -28.23 15.20
N LYS A 103 4.75 -27.26 14.45
CA LYS A 103 4.66 -25.83 14.81
C LYS A 103 4.23 -24.98 13.63
N GLU A 104 3.35 -24.03 13.91
CA GLU A 104 2.96 -22.95 13.01
C GLU A 104 3.57 -21.64 13.52
N ILE A 105 4.19 -20.88 12.63
CA ILE A 105 4.68 -19.54 12.93
C ILE A 105 3.88 -18.56 12.09
N SER A 106 3.12 -17.69 12.76
CA SER A 106 2.42 -16.58 12.13
C SER A 106 3.03 -15.27 12.61
N PHE A 107 3.30 -14.35 11.71
CA PHE A 107 3.79 -13.02 12.05
C PHE A 107 3.16 -11.94 11.17
N ASP A 108 3.04 -10.75 11.74
CA ASP A 108 2.59 -9.54 11.05
C ASP A 108 3.61 -8.42 11.26
N LEU A 109 3.75 -7.57 10.26
CA LEU A 109 4.67 -6.43 10.34
C LEU A 109 3.97 -5.28 11.06
N LYS A 110 4.38 -5.02 12.29
CA LYS A 110 3.89 -3.86 13.05
C LYS A 110 4.23 -2.57 12.31
N ASP A 111 3.25 -1.68 12.23
CA ASP A 111 3.40 -0.35 11.62
C ASP A 111 4.00 -0.39 10.20
N PHE A 112 3.59 -1.38 9.39
CA PHE A 112 4.14 -1.59 8.05
C PHE A 112 4.17 -0.30 7.22
N PHE A 113 3.02 0.32 6.97
CA PHE A 113 2.95 1.53 6.13
C PHE A 113 3.72 2.72 6.71
N PRO A 114 3.63 3.04 8.00
CA PRO A 114 4.44 4.10 8.61
C PRO A 114 5.95 3.82 8.60
N SER A 115 6.37 2.56 8.48
CA SER A 115 7.79 2.17 8.49
C SER A 115 8.44 2.18 7.11
N ILE A 116 7.65 2.24 6.04
CA ILE A 116 8.18 2.29 4.67
C ILE A 116 8.84 3.66 4.43
N ASN A 117 10.07 3.64 3.94
CA ASN A 117 10.74 4.87 3.54
C ASN A 117 10.29 5.31 2.13
N PRO A 118 9.57 6.45 2.00
CA PRO A 118 9.07 6.92 0.70
C PRO A 118 10.17 7.15 -0.34
N LEU A 119 11.38 7.52 0.10
CA LEU A 119 12.52 7.73 -0.81
C LEU A 119 12.96 6.42 -1.49
N LYS A 120 12.92 5.30 -0.75
CA LYS A 120 13.23 3.99 -1.35
C LYS A 120 12.21 3.60 -2.42
N ILE A 121 10.94 3.86 -2.15
CA ILE A 121 9.86 3.63 -3.13
C ILE A 121 9.99 4.57 -4.32
N LEU A 122 10.26 5.86 -4.08
CA LEU A 122 10.52 6.82 -5.17
C LEU A 122 11.64 6.34 -6.09
N ASN A 123 12.77 5.92 -5.51
CA ASN A 123 13.91 5.43 -6.28
C ASN A 123 13.58 4.15 -7.04
N PHE A 124 12.85 3.22 -6.42
CA PHE A 124 12.41 1.99 -7.07
C PHE A 124 11.51 2.29 -8.28
N ILE A 125 10.45 3.09 -8.10
CA ILE A 125 9.55 3.49 -9.18
C ILE A 125 10.33 4.23 -10.27
N TRP A 126 11.17 5.19 -9.87
CA TRP A 126 11.97 5.98 -10.79
C TRP A 126 12.89 5.12 -11.67
N ASN A 127 13.60 4.19 -11.08
CA ASN A 127 14.48 3.28 -11.83
C ASN A 127 13.71 2.40 -12.82
N ALA A 128 12.50 1.97 -12.44
CA ALA A 128 11.69 1.12 -13.31
C ALA A 128 11.05 1.88 -14.49
N VAL A 129 10.75 3.18 -14.33
CA VAL A 129 10.01 3.93 -15.36
C VAL A 129 10.87 4.92 -16.14
N SER A 130 11.98 5.41 -15.58
CA SER A 130 12.78 6.49 -16.20
C SER A 130 13.34 6.13 -17.58
N SER A 131 13.66 4.87 -17.82
CA SER A 131 14.17 4.38 -19.09
C SER A 131 13.13 4.45 -20.23
N LYS A 132 11.84 4.54 -19.90
CA LYS A 132 10.76 4.66 -20.89
C LYS A 132 10.62 6.09 -21.45
N TYR A 133 11.26 7.07 -20.81
CA TYR A 133 11.23 8.48 -21.22
C TYR A 133 12.58 8.91 -21.75
N LYS A 134 12.61 9.56 -22.91
CA LYS A 134 13.85 10.03 -23.55
C LYS A 134 14.17 11.47 -23.18
N ASP A 135 13.15 12.32 -23.11
CA ASP A 135 13.29 13.74 -22.82
C ASP A 135 13.57 14.00 -21.32
N ASP A 136 14.56 14.85 -21.04
CA ASP A 136 14.96 15.14 -19.66
C ASP A 136 13.95 16.04 -18.92
N THR A 137 13.19 16.85 -19.65
CA THR A 137 12.12 17.67 -19.09
C THR A 137 10.98 16.77 -18.62
N ASP A 138 10.59 15.79 -19.44
CA ASP A 138 9.58 14.78 -19.09
C ASP A 138 10.02 13.98 -17.88
N LYS A 139 11.27 13.55 -17.84
CA LYS A 139 11.83 12.84 -16.67
C LYS A 139 11.77 13.67 -15.40
N LYS A 140 12.14 14.96 -15.46
CA LYS A 140 12.08 15.86 -14.31
C LYS A 140 10.65 16.08 -13.83
N CYS A 141 9.72 16.29 -14.77
CA CYS A 141 8.30 16.43 -14.48
C CYS A 141 7.74 15.18 -13.81
N LEU A 142 7.99 14.01 -14.39
CA LEU A 142 7.55 12.71 -13.85
C LEU A 142 8.10 12.48 -12.44
N LYS A 143 9.39 12.68 -12.21
CA LYS A 143 10.00 12.53 -10.89
C LYS A 143 9.36 13.43 -9.86
N THR A 144 9.03 14.67 -10.23
CA THR A 144 8.34 15.63 -9.38
C THR A 144 6.94 15.17 -9.03
N ILE A 145 6.19 14.64 -10.00
CA ILE A 145 4.83 14.11 -9.77
C ILE A 145 4.89 12.91 -8.84
N ILE A 146 5.74 11.92 -9.11
CA ILE A 146 5.91 10.74 -8.25
C ILE A 146 6.27 11.14 -6.82
N SER A 147 7.21 12.09 -6.68
CA SER A 147 7.60 12.60 -5.36
C SER A 147 6.42 13.23 -4.61
N LYS A 148 5.63 14.07 -5.25
CA LYS A 148 4.45 14.70 -4.63
C LYS A 148 3.38 13.69 -4.24
N LEU A 149 3.21 12.62 -5.00
CA LEU A 149 2.24 11.57 -4.71
C LEU A 149 2.68 10.65 -3.56
N LEU A 150 3.99 10.47 -3.37
CA LEU A 150 4.53 9.66 -2.27
C LEU A 150 4.69 10.45 -0.97
N TYR A 151 5.11 11.72 -1.05
CA TYR A 151 5.25 12.60 0.11
C TYR A 151 3.92 13.33 0.38
N PHE A 152 2.96 12.58 0.86
CA PHE A 152 1.61 13.06 1.12
C PHE A 152 1.57 13.99 2.34
N LYS A 153 0.79 15.08 2.25
CA LYS A 153 0.57 16.03 3.34
C LYS A 153 -0.91 16.26 3.53
N ILE A 154 -1.33 16.38 4.77
CA ILE A 154 -2.73 16.59 5.15
C ILE A 154 -2.88 18.02 5.69
N PRO A 155 -3.76 18.84 5.10
CA PRO A 155 -4.12 20.13 5.69
C PRO A 155 -4.69 19.93 7.10
N GLU A 156 -4.28 20.77 8.03
CA GLU A 156 -4.73 20.69 9.43
C GLU A 156 -6.25 20.75 9.56
N GLU A 157 -6.88 21.58 8.77
CA GLU A 157 -8.34 21.71 8.69
C GLU A 157 -9.08 20.40 8.37
N ASN A 158 -8.41 19.47 7.65
CA ASN A 158 -8.98 18.18 7.30
C ASN A 158 -8.92 17.16 8.45
N LEU A 159 -8.20 17.46 9.52
CA LEU A 159 -8.12 16.60 10.71
C LEU A 159 -9.15 17.01 11.79
N ARG A 160 -9.59 18.29 11.80
CA ARG A 160 -10.57 18.82 12.76
C ARG A 160 -10.25 18.40 14.21
N GLU A 161 -11.22 17.79 14.88
CA GLU A 161 -11.09 17.28 16.26
C GLU A 161 -10.14 16.08 16.39
N TRP A 162 -9.74 15.44 15.29
CA TRP A 162 -8.88 14.26 15.28
C TRP A 162 -7.38 14.55 15.24
N LYS A 163 -6.96 15.82 15.38
CA LYS A 163 -5.55 16.23 15.30
C LYS A 163 -4.68 15.48 16.30
N ASP A 164 -5.09 15.41 17.56
CA ASP A 164 -4.30 14.80 18.63
C ASP A 164 -4.22 13.28 18.44
N VAL A 165 -5.32 12.65 18.00
CA VAL A 165 -5.35 11.21 17.68
C VAL A 165 -4.41 10.93 16.52
N TYR A 166 -4.47 11.73 15.45
CA TYR A 166 -3.58 11.57 14.31
C TYR A 166 -2.11 11.74 14.69
N TYR A 167 -1.80 12.76 15.48
CA TYR A 167 -0.45 12.99 15.96
C TYR A 167 0.09 11.84 16.80
N LYS A 168 -0.72 11.29 17.70
CA LYS A 168 -0.39 10.13 18.52
C LYS A 168 -0.15 8.88 17.66
N GLU A 169 -1.03 8.60 16.71
CA GLU A 169 -0.91 7.46 15.79
C GLU A 169 0.31 7.57 14.86
N GLN A 170 0.79 8.79 14.60
CA GLN A 170 2.05 9.02 13.89
C GLN A 170 3.29 8.98 14.83
N HIS A 171 3.12 8.43 16.04
CA HIS A 171 4.17 8.27 17.07
C HIS A 171 4.83 9.57 17.53
N ASN A 172 4.07 10.65 17.60
CA ASN A 172 4.50 11.97 18.08
C ASN A 172 5.72 12.58 17.33
N ASN A 173 6.11 12.00 16.18
CA ASN A 173 7.33 12.38 15.47
C ASN A 173 7.10 13.39 14.36
N VAL A 174 5.86 13.75 14.10
CA VAL A 174 5.51 14.56 12.96
C VAL A 174 4.79 15.83 13.44
N LYS A 175 5.56 16.89 13.61
CA LYS A 175 4.99 18.23 13.89
C LYS A 175 4.40 18.84 12.64
N PRO A 176 3.29 19.57 12.73
CA PRO A 176 2.76 20.31 11.59
C PRO A 176 3.76 21.36 11.12
N VAL A 177 3.88 21.51 9.81
CA VAL A 177 4.70 22.53 9.17
C VAL A 177 3.81 23.37 8.28
N ASN A 178 3.72 24.66 8.56
CA ASN A 178 2.88 25.61 7.81
C ASN A 178 1.41 25.14 7.66
N GLY A 179 0.81 24.62 8.73
CA GLY A 179 -0.58 24.14 8.72
C GLY A 179 -0.80 22.79 8.01
N PHE A 180 0.27 22.03 7.72
CA PHE A 180 0.18 20.71 7.13
C PHE A 180 0.84 19.66 8.01
N TYR A 181 0.17 18.51 8.14
CA TYR A 181 0.72 17.31 8.76
C TYR A 181 1.32 16.41 7.68
N PRO A 182 2.64 16.15 7.66
CA PRO A 182 3.22 15.14 6.80
C PRO A 182 2.80 13.75 7.27
N VAL A 183 2.64 12.83 6.31
CA VAL A 183 2.36 11.43 6.62
C VAL A 183 3.69 10.70 6.85
N ARG A 184 3.80 9.96 7.93
CA ARG A 184 4.94 9.09 8.18
C ARG A 184 4.84 7.85 7.27
N GLY A 185 5.92 7.56 6.55
CA GLY A 185 5.95 6.43 5.63
C GLY A 185 5.06 6.64 4.41
N ILE A 186 4.23 5.67 4.09
CA ILE A 186 3.27 5.72 2.98
C ILE A 186 1.86 5.86 3.53
N ALA A 187 1.09 6.77 2.94
CA ALA A 187 -0.30 7.00 3.33
C ALA A 187 -1.15 5.76 3.07
N GLN A 188 -1.64 5.13 4.13
CA GLN A 188 -2.49 3.94 4.04
C GLN A 188 -3.87 4.26 3.47
N GLY A 189 -4.39 3.40 2.59
CA GLY A 189 -5.71 3.54 1.95
C GLY A 189 -5.69 4.22 0.59
N LEU A 190 -4.52 4.60 0.09
CA LEU A 190 -4.33 5.15 -1.25
C LEU A 190 -3.83 4.08 -2.23
N PRO A 191 -3.97 4.27 -3.55
CA PRO A 191 -3.58 3.28 -4.56
C PRO A 191 -2.13 2.79 -4.51
N GLN A 192 -1.21 3.60 -3.97
CA GLN A 192 0.20 3.25 -3.83
C GLN A 192 0.54 2.47 -2.55
N SER A 193 -0.41 2.25 -1.66
CA SER A 193 -0.19 1.58 -0.36
C SER A 193 -0.49 0.07 -0.34
#